data_de04bfc2dbf44261bf38d753ff771a79
#
_entry.id   de04bfc2dbf44261bf38d753ff771a79
#
_cell.length_a   1.000
_cell.length_b   1.000
_cell.length_c   1.000
_cell.angle_alpha   90.00
_cell.angle_beta   90.00
_cell.angle_gamma   90.00
#
_symmetry.space_group_name_H-M   'P 1'
#
loop_
_entity.id
_entity.type
_entity.pdbx_description
1 polymer ?
#
loop_
_entity_poly.entity_id
_entity_poly.type
_entity_poly.pdbx_seq_one_letter_code
_entity_poly.pdbx_strand_id
1 'polypeptide(L)'
;MSRRLRGFPPMKRRSFLDLLIATAGTALGAFVVYPIARYLVPPKSPEAATRRVVAAKQDEVPPGGSKIFPFGGEPGILIRDASGEYRAFTAVCTHLGCTVQYKTATRQIWCACHNGQYDLQGRNVAGPPPRPLEAYEVHVSGDDIVVEKAKNA
;
A
#
# COMPACT_ATOMS: atom_id res chain seq x y z
N MET A 1 -14.13 57.48 35.42
CA MET A 1 -13.81 57.30 33.98
C MET A 1 -14.67 56.17 33.42
N SER A 2 -15.86 56.51 32.87
CA SER A 2 -16.85 55.50 32.43
C SER A 2 -16.61 55.15 30.95
N ARG A 3 -16.11 53.95 30.67
CA ARG A 3 -15.96 53.44 29.29
C ARG A 3 -17.35 53.10 28.74
N ARG A 4 -17.87 53.95 27.88
CA ARG A 4 -19.06 53.63 27.09
C ARG A 4 -18.77 52.40 26.19
N LEU A 5 -19.43 51.30 26.48
CA LEU A 5 -19.48 50.14 25.59
C LEU A 5 -20.15 50.60 24.28
N ARG A 6 -19.37 50.61 23.20
CA ARG A 6 -19.92 50.87 21.85
C ARG A 6 -20.85 49.70 21.48
N GLY A 7 -22.16 49.94 21.54
CA GLY A 7 -23.14 48.99 21.04
C GLY A 7 -22.93 48.76 19.56
N PHE A 8 -22.97 47.51 19.14
CA PHE A 8 -22.94 47.15 17.71
C PHE A 8 -24.17 47.74 17.03
N PRO A 9 -24.05 48.32 15.82
CA PRO A 9 -25.22 48.82 15.08
C PRO A 9 -26.17 47.67 14.76
N PRO A 10 -27.51 47.89 14.80
CA PRO A 10 -28.49 46.89 14.47
C PRO A 10 -28.33 46.44 13.01
N MET A 11 -28.06 45.13 12.78
CA MET A 11 -27.96 44.57 11.43
C MET A 11 -29.34 44.63 10.74
N LYS A 12 -29.35 45.06 9.46
CA LYS A 12 -30.56 45.01 8.63
C LYS A 12 -30.87 43.55 8.35
N ARG A 13 -32.16 43.17 8.33
CA ARG A 13 -32.66 41.80 8.05
C ARG A 13 -32.03 41.19 6.78
N ARG A 14 -31.91 42.00 5.71
CA ARG A 14 -31.29 41.60 4.45
C ARG A 14 -29.82 41.20 4.63
N SER A 15 -29.02 42.04 5.30
CA SER A 15 -27.61 41.76 5.55
C SER A 15 -27.41 40.49 6.41
N PHE A 16 -28.33 40.21 7.33
CA PHE A 16 -28.31 38.98 8.12
C PHE A 16 -28.56 37.74 7.25
N LEU A 17 -29.57 37.80 6.36
CA LEU A 17 -29.87 36.71 5.44
C LEU A 17 -28.74 36.48 4.43
N ASP A 18 -28.16 37.55 3.88
CA ASP A 18 -27.01 37.48 2.96
C ASP A 18 -25.83 36.80 3.64
N LEU A 19 -25.56 37.15 4.91
CA LEU A 19 -24.50 36.52 5.70
C LEU A 19 -24.77 35.03 5.95
N LEU A 20 -26.00 34.65 6.30
CA LEU A 20 -26.38 33.27 6.51
C LEU A 20 -26.23 32.43 5.22
N ILE A 21 -26.67 32.96 4.09
CA ILE A 21 -26.55 32.28 2.80
C ILE A 21 -25.06 32.13 2.43
N ALA A 22 -24.26 33.18 2.60
CA ALA A 22 -22.82 33.15 2.31
C ALA A 22 -22.10 32.14 3.20
N THR A 23 -22.36 32.13 4.52
CA THR A 23 -21.72 31.18 5.44
C THR A 23 -22.15 29.74 5.17
N ALA A 24 -23.44 29.50 4.93
CA ALA A 24 -23.96 28.16 4.59
C ALA A 24 -23.38 27.66 3.26
N GLY A 25 -23.32 28.52 2.23
CA GLY A 25 -22.71 28.19 0.95
C GLY A 25 -21.23 27.87 1.05
N THR A 26 -20.49 28.67 1.83
CA THR A 26 -19.05 28.41 2.07
C THR A 26 -18.83 27.09 2.83
N ALA A 27 -19.63 26.82 3.86
CA ALA A 27 -19.55 25.60 4.64
C ALA A 27 -19.87 24.37 3.78
N LEU A 28 -20.93 24.44 2.96
CA LEU A 28 -21.28 23.37 2.03
C LEU A 28 -20.19 23.14 0.99
N GLY A 29 -19.65 24.20 0.41
CA GLY A 29 -18.54 24.13 -0.54
C GLY A 29 -17.32 23.45 0.09
N ALA A 30 -16.92 23.85 1.29
CA ALA A 30 -15.81 23.23 2.02
C ALA A 30 -16.08 21.75 2.33
N PHE A 31 -17.30 21.40 2.74
CA PHE A 31 -17.71 20.03 3.03
C PHE A 31 -17.62 19.12 1.80
N VAL A 32 -17.88 19.63 0.60
CA VAL A 32 -17.77 18.87 -0.66
C VAL A 32 -16.32 18.86 -1.16
N VAL A 33 -15.66 20.01 -1.20
CA VAL A 33 -14.31 20.14 -1.80
C VAL A 33 -13.25 19.44 -0.96
N TYR A 34 -13.35 19.52 0.38
CA TYR A 34 -12.36 18.92 1.27
C TYR A 34 -12.16 17.41 1.07
N PRO A 35 -13.20 16.56 1.09
CA PRO A 35 -13.01 15.11 0.87
C PRO A 35 -12.53 14.81 -0.54
N ILE A 36 -12.97 15.55 -1.55
CA ILE A 36 -12.47 15.40 -2.92
C ILE A 36 -10.96 15.70 -2.98
N ALA A 37 -10.53 16.80 -2.42
CA ALA A 37 -9.11 17.16 -2.36
C ALA A 37 -8.27 16.12 -1.59
N ARG A 38 -8.79 15.61 -0.46
CA ARG A 38 -8.12 14.57 0.34
C ARG A 38 -8.03 13.23 -0.40
N TYR A 39 -9.01 12.91 -1.22
CA TYR A 39 -8.98 11.72 -2.07
C TYR A 39 -7.97 11.85 -3.21
N LEU A 40 -7.93 13.01 -3.87
CA LEU A 40 -7.04 13.26 -5.02
C LEU A 40 -5.57 13.46 -4.62
N VAL A 41 -5.32 13.90 -3.38
CA VAL A 41 -3.97 14.09 -2.83
C VAL A 41 -3.80 13.19 -1.60
N PRO A 42 -3.57 11.88 -1.81
CA PRO A 42 -3.37 10.97 -0.70
C PRO A 42 -2.10 11.34 0.08
N PRO A 43 -2.08 11.15 1.41
CA PRO A 43 -0.88 11.36 2.20
C PRO A 43 0.24 10.43 1.71
N LYS A 44 1.47 10.95 1.64
CA LYS A 44 2.64 10.11 1.35
C LYS A 44 2.77 9.07 2.45
N SER A 45 2.66 7.79 2.10
CA SER A 45 2.91 6.70 3.04
C SER A 45 4.40 6.67 3.39
N PRO A 46 4.79 6.68 4.67
CA PRO A 46 6.19 6.48 5.08
C PRO A 46 6.74 5.14 4.58
N GLU A 47 5.89 4.14 4.43
CA GLU A 47 6.25 2.81 3.92
C GLU A 47 6.72 2.82 2.47
N ALA A 48 6.29 3.78 1.64
CA ALA A 48 6.74 3.89 0.25
C ALA A 48 8.26 4.14 0.11
N ALA A 49 8.91 4.62 1.16
CA ALA A 49 10.37 4.84 1.21
C ALA A 49 11.15 3.65 1.80
N THR A 50 10.49 2.63 2.29
CA THR A 50 11.12 1.49 2.97
C THR A 50 11.83 0.61 1.97
N ARG A 51 13.17 0.56 2.04
CA ARG A 51 14.00 -0.31 1.21
C ARG A 51 14.31 -1.66 1.86
N ARG A 52 14.05 -1.79 3.17
CA ARG A 52 14.39 -2.96 3.97
C ARG A 52 13.32 -3.19 5.04
N VAL A 53 12.87 -4.45 5.19
CA VAL A 53 11.85 -4.82 6.17
C VAL A 53 12.14 -6.22 6.73
N VAL A 54 11.77 -6.47 7.98
CA VAL A 54 11.67 -7.83 8.52
C VAL A 54 10.37 -8.44 7.99
N ALA A 55 10.50 -9.40 7.07
CA ALA A 55 9.36 -10.04 6.42
C ALA A 55 8.71 -11.12 7.30
N ALA A 56 9.53 -11.87 8.04
CA ALA A 56 9.09 -12.97 8.88
C ALA A 56 10.18 -13.35 9.89
N LYS A 57 9.81 -14.18 10.86
CA LYS A 57 10.75 -15.01 11.62
C LYS A 57 10.95 -16.36 10.93
N GLN A 58 12.06 -17.03 11.21
CA GLN A 58 12.40 -18.32 10.56
C GLN A 58 11.36 -19.42 10.86
N ASP A 59 10.76 -19.41 12.05
CA ASP A 59 9.75 -20.36 12.50
C ASP A 59 8.38 -20.13 11.85
N GLU A 60 8.12 -18.92 11.36
CA GLU A 60 6.84 -18.57 10.71
C GLU A 60 6.69 -19.10 9.28
N VAL A 61 7.81 -19.48 8.62
CA VAL A 61 7.80 -19.97 7.24
C VAL A 61 8.43 -21.36 7.20
N PRO A 62 7.62 -22.43 7.28
CA PRO A 62 8.13 -23.80 7.18
C PRO A 62 8.69 -24.08 5.78
N PRO A 63 9.56 -25.11 5.62
CA PRO A 63 10.01 -25.55 4.29
C PRO A 63 8.84 -25.89 3.37
N GLY A 64 8.86 -25.38 2.14
CA GLY A 64 7.74 -25.45 1.20
C GLY A 64 6.60 -24.50 1.48
N GLY A 65 6.77 -23.58 2.47
CA GLY A 65 5.78 -22.57 2.85
C GLY A 65 6.05 -21.21 2.22
N SER A 66 5.12 -20.29 2.46
CA SER A 66 5.25 -18.88 2.05
C SER A 66 4.52 -17.95 3.01
N LYS A 67 4.90 -16.68 3.01
CA LYS A 67 4.23 -15.61 3.78
C LYS A 67 4.13 -14.34 2.94
N ILE A 68 2.97 -13.71 2.94
CA ILE A 68 2.80 -12.35 2.41
C ILE A 68 3.16 -11.36 3.51
N PHE A 69 3.93 -10.33 3.14
CA PHE A 69 4.36 -9.28 4.05
C PHE A 69 4.23 -7.90 3.39
N PRO A 70 4.04 -6.82 4.14
CA PRO A 70 4.00 -5.47 3.59
C PRO A 70 5.43 -5.00 3.25
N PHE A 71 5.62 -4.43 2.05
CA PHE A 71 6.89 -3.90 1.60
C PHE A 71 6.71 -2.61 0.79
N GLY A 72 7.07 -1.47 1.38
CA GLY A 72 7.02 -0.18 0.69
C GLY A 72 5.64 0.26 0.17
N GLY A 73 4.54 -0.17 0.84
CA GLY A 73 3.17 0.13 0.44
C GLY A 73 2.55 -0.89 -0.54
N GLU A 74 3.30 -1.90 -0.95
CA GLU A 74 2.84 -3.03 -1.77
C GLU A 74 3.04 -4.36 -1.03
N PRO A 75 2.29 -5.42 -1.37
CA PRO A 75 2.54 -6.74 -0.82
C PRO A 75 3.80 -7.36 -1.41
N GLY A 76 4.66 -7.94 -0.55
CA GLY A 76 5.72 -8.86 -0.92
C GLY A 76 5.35 -10.30 -0.59
N ILE A 77 5.94 -11.26 -1.28
CA ILE A 77 5.84 -12.70 -0.97
C ILE A 77 7.22 -13.25 -0.63
N LEU A 78 7.32 -13.86 0.55
CA LEU A 78 8.48 -14.63 0.98
C LEU A 78 8.15 -16.11 0.85
N ILE A 79 9.03 -16.86 0.21
CA ILE A 79 8.88 -18.30 -0.03
C ILE A 79 10.10 -18.99 0.56
N ARG A 80 9.89 -20.06 1.32
CA ARG A 80 10.93 -20.99 1.71
C ARG A 80 10.73 -22.25 0.89
N ASP A 81 11.63 -22.54 -0.01
CA ASP A 81 11.51 -23.74 -0.84
C ASP A 81 11.75 -25.04 -0.02
N ALA A 82 11.58 -26.20 -0.67
CA ALA A 82 11.74 -27.49 0.00
C ALA A 82 13.21 -27.76 0.42
N SER A 83 14.18 -27.07 -0.18
CA SER A 83 15.61 -27.15 0.21
C SER A 83 15.93 -26.27 1.40
N GLY A 84 15.01 -25.41 1.82
CA GLY A 84 15.18 -24.45 2.90
C GLY A 84 15.68 -23.07 2.45
N GLU A 85 15.90 -22.85 1.16
CA GLU A 85 16.32 -21.58 0.59
C GLU A 85 15.17 -20.57 0.60
N TYR A 86 15.46 -19.33 1.02
CA TYR A 86 14.49 -18.24 1.01
C TYR A 86 14.59 -17.43 -0.27
N ARG A 87 13.41 -17.08 -0.82
CA ARG A 87 13.26 -16.21 -1.98
C ARG A 87 12.15 -15.21 -1.70
N ALA A 88 12.33 -13.98 -2.15
CA ALA A 88 11.31 -12.94 -1.99
C ALA A 88 11.09 -12.19 -3.30
N PHE A 89 9.83 -11.85 -3.54
CA PHE A 89 9.40 -11.14 -4.73
C PHE A 89 8.30 -10.13 -4.38
N THR A 90 8.03 -9.18 -5.28
CA THR A 90 6.74 -8.49 -5.22
C THR A 90 5.61 -9.52 -5.31
N ALA A 91 4.60 -9.36 -4.47
CA ALA A 91 3.39 -10.18 -4.58
C ALA A 91 2.36 -9.60 -5.56
N VAL A 92 2.73 -8.57 -6.32
CA VAL A 92 1.85 -7.90 -7.28
C VAL A 92 2.02 -8.53 -8.67
N CYS A 93 0.96 -9.17 -9.16
CA CYS A 93 0.93 -9.79 -10.47
C CYS A 93 1.14 -8.74 -11.58
N THR A 94 2.08 -9.00 -12.48
CA THR A 94 2.45 -8.06 -13.56
C THR A 94 1.41 -7.91 -14.66
N HIS A 95 0.29 -8.65 -14.61
CA HIS A 95 -0.84 -8.48 -15.52
C HIS A 95 -1.74 -7.30 -15.09
N LEU A 96 -2.48 -7.42 -13.99
CA LEU A 96 -3.44 -6.42 -13.53
C LEU A 96 -3.37 -6.18 -12.00
N GLY A 97 -2.23 -6.39 -11.37
CA GLY A 97 -2.00 -6.00 -9.99
C GLY A 97 -2.62 -6.91 -8.91
N CYS A 98 -3.18 -8.08 -9.27
CA CYS A 98 -3.69 -9.02 -8.28
C CYS A 98 -2.57 -9.58 -7.39
N THR A 99 -2.87 -9.86 -6.12
CA THR A 99 -1.89 -10.51 -5.23
C THR A 99 -1.69 -11.96 -5.62
N VAL A 100 -0.43 -12.34 -5.84
CA VAL A 100 -0.04 -13.72 -6.13
C VAL A 100 0.06 -14.56 -4.86
N GLN A 101 0.01 -15.89 -5.03
CA GLN A 101 0.10 -16.89 -3.96
C GLN A 101 1.11 -17.96 -4.34
N TYR A 102 1.71 -18.62 -3.37
CA TYR A 102 2.56 -19.77 -3.61
C TYR A 102 1.77 -21.08 -3.54
N LYS A 103 1.91 -21.93 -4.55
CA LYS A 103 1.37 -23.29 -4.58
C LYS A 103 2.46 -24.31 -4.32
N THR A 104 2.51 -24.86 -3.12
CA THR A 104 3.50 -25.86 -2.70
C THR A 104 3.49 -27.11 -3.57
N ALA A 105 2.29 -27.57 -3.99
CA ALA A 105 2.15 -28.79 -4.80
C ALA A 105 2.84 -28.70 -6.17
N THR A 106 2.79 -27.54 -6.82
CA THR A 106 3.41 -27.31 -8.14
C THR A 106 4.72 -26.55 -8.05
N ARG A 107 5.10 -26.05 -6.86
CA ARG A 107 6.26 -25.18 -6.61
C ARG A 107 6.25 -23.93 -7.51
N GLN A 108 5.08 -23.35 -7.69
CA GLN A 108 4.88 -22.17 -8.53
C GLN A 108 4.23 -21.03 -7.75
N ILE A 109 4.56 -19.80 -8.15
CA ILE A 109 3.84 -18.61 -7.72
C ILE A 109 2.68 -18.45 -8.72
N TRP A 110 1.46 -18.32 -8.21
CA TRP A 110 0.24 -18.36 -8.99
C TRP A 110 -0.65 -17.15 -8.71
N CYS A 111 -1.22 -16.60 -9.76
CA CYS A 111 -2.22 -15.54 -9.70
C CYS A 111 -3.60 -16.11 -10.01
N ALA A 112 -4.51 -16.05 -9.02
CA ALA A 112 -5.86 -16.61 -9.16
C ALA A 112 -6.74 -15.86 -10.17
N CYS A 113 -6.48 -14.55 -10.40
CA CYS A 113 -7.34 -13.71 -11.24
C CYS A 113 -7.44 -14.22 -12.70
N HIS A 114 -6.30 -14.51 -13.32
CA HIS A 114 -6.25 -14.91 -14.74
C HIS A 114 -5.28 -16.09 -14.96
N ASN A 115 -5.06 -16.90 -13.92
CA ASN A 115 -4.22 -18.10 -13.98
C ASN A 115 -2.77 -17.81 -14.43
N GLY A 116 -2.23 -16.62 -14.09
CA GLY A 116 -0.82 -16.31 -14.30
C GLY A 116 0.08 -17.20 -13.43
N GLN A 117 1.16 -17.73 -14.00
CA GLN A 117 2.07 -18.64 -13.29
C GLN A 117 3.51 -18.14 -13.44
N TYR A 118 4.24 -18.23 -12.33
CA TYR A 118 5.66 -17.87 -12.27
C TYR A 118 6.44 -19.00 -11.59
N ASP A 119 7.68 -19.19 -12.02
CA ASP A 119 8.60 -20.14 -11.37
C ASP A 119 9.19 -19.54 -10.06
N LEU A 120 10.04 -20.32 -9.40
CA LEU A 120 10.75 -19.89 -8.18
C LEU A 120 11.86 -18.85 -8.44
N GLN A 121 12.13 -18.48 -9.67
CA GLN A 121 12.98 -17.39 -10.08
C GLN A 121 12.16 -16.11 -10.39
N GLY A 122 10.85 -16.15 -10.19
CA GLY A 122 9.95 -15.06 -10.50
C GLY A 122 9.62 -14.89 -11.98
N ARG A 123 10.12 -15.77 -12.88
CA ARG A 123 9.86 -15.68 -14.33
C ARG A 123 8.46 -16.18 -14.64
N ASN A 124 7.76 -15.45 -15.48
CA ASN A 124 6.44 -15.88 -15.97
C ASN A 124 6.57 -17.11 -16.88
N VAL A 125 5.90 -18.21 -16.52
CA VAL A 125 5.96 -19.49 -17.22
C VAL A 125 4.64 -19.86 -17.90
N ALA A 126 3.52 -19.25 -17.47
CA ALA A 126 2.22 -19.44 -18.12
C ALA A 126 1.25 -18.30 -17.78
N GLY A 127 0.23 -18.13 -18.64
CA GLY A 127 -0.82 -17.14 -18.49
C GLY A 127 -0.47 -15.77 -19.07
N PRO A 128 -1.31 -14.74 -18.81
CA PRO A 128 -1.20 -13.42 -19.43
C PRO A 128 -0.13 -12.48 -18.85
N PRO A 129 0.58 -12.73 -17.71
CA PRO A 129 1.57 -11.79 -17.20
C PRO A 129 2.68 -11.50 -18.23
N PRO A 130 2.97 -10.22 -18.56
CA PRO A 130 3.89 -9.86 -19.63
C PRO A 130 5.38 -9.88 -19.23
N ARG A 131 5.67 -9.93 -17.94
CA ARG A 131 7.04 -9.81 -17.40
C ARG A 131 7.19 -10.53 -16.06
N PRO A 132 8.45 -10.83 -15.63
CA PRO A 132 8.69 -11.46 -14.34
C PRO A 132 8.26 -10.59 -13.16
N LEU A 133 8.15 -11.22 -11.99
CA LEU A 133 8.02 -10.54 -10.71
C LEU A 133 9.34 -9.87 -10.34
N GLU A 134 9.30 -8.69 -9.73
CA GLU A 134 10.48 -8.05 -9.17
C GLU A 134 11.01 -8.88 -8.00
N ALA A 135 12.28 -9.27 -8.09
CA ALA A 135 12.94 -10.05 -7.05
C ALA A 135 13.53 -9.12 -5.99
N TYR A 136 13.51 -9.56 -4.74
CA TYR A 136 14.10 -8.89 -3.60
C TYR A 136 15.27 -9.71 -3.04
N GLU A 137 16.25 -9.04 -2.45
CA GLU A 137 17.35 -9.68 -1.73
C GLU A 137 16.85 -10.16 -0.36
N VAL A 138 17.24 -11.38 0.05
CA VAL A 138 16.87 -11.97 1.33
C VAL A 138 18.11 -12.20 2.17
N HIS A 139 18.09 -11.72 3.40
CA HIS A 139 19.14 -11.89 4.38
C HIS A 139 18.57 -12.48 5.67
N VAL A 140 19.18 -13.55 6.17
CA VAL A 140 18.83 -14.11 7.48
C VAL A 140 19.71 -13.46 8.53
N SER A 141 19.11 -12.83 9.53
CA SER A 141 19.80 -12.14 10.62
C SER A 141 19.27 -12.63 11.98
N GLY A 142 19.97 -13.58 12.60
CA GLY A 142 19.45 -14.28 13.78
C GLY A 142 18.16 -15.02 13.43
N ASP A 143 17.09 -14.77 14.16
CA ASP A 143 15.77 -15.37 13.90
C ASP A 143 14.94 -14.63 12.83
N ASP A 144 15.39 -13.43 12.42
CA ASP A 144 14.66 -12.59 11.50
C ASP A 144 15.06 -12.83 10.04
N ILE A 145 14.07 -12.87 9.16
CA ILE A 145 14.24 -12.88 7.70
C ILE A 145 14.01 -11.46 7.20
N VAL A 146 15.08 -10.84 6.76
CA VAL A 146 15.09 -9.45 6.27
C VAL A 146 15.07 -9.44 4.76
N VAL A 147 14.16 -8.67 4.20
CA VAL A 147 14.01 -8.49 2.74
C VAL A 147 14.40 -7.07 2.39
N GLU A 148 15.18 -6.93 1.32
CA GLU A 148 15.68 -5.64 0.83
C GLU A 148 15.46 -5.52 -0.68
N LYS A 149 15.13 -4.31 -1.14
CA LYS A 149 15.03 -4.02 -2.57
C LYS A 149 16.42 -4.02 -3.19
N ALA A 150 16.62 -4.75 -4.29
CA ALA A 150 17.90 -4.79 -4.98
C ALA A 150 18.37 -3.38 -5.35
N LYS A 151 19.68 -3.09 -5.16
CA LYS A 151 20.25 -1.74 -5.37
C LYS A 151 20.17 -1.24 -6.81
N ASN A 152 19.92 -2.12 -7.79
CA ASN A 152 19.99 -1.84 -9.22
C ASN A 152 18.70 -2.22 -9.99
N ALA A 153 17.56 -2.20 -9.31
CA ALA A 153 16.27 -2.45 -9.94
C ALA A 153 15.54 -1.14 -10.27
#